data_3c4693b3759502cba7facc089adc7034
#
_entry.id   3c4693b3759502cba7facc089adc7034
#
_cell.length_a   1.000
_cell.length_b   1.000
_cell.length_c   1.000
_cell.angle_alpha   90.00
_cell.angle_beta   90.00
_cell.angle_gamma   90.00
#
_symmetry.space_group_name_H-M   'P 1'
#
loop_
_entity.id
_entity.type
_entity.pdbx_description
1 polymer ?
#
loop_
_entity_poly.entity_id
_entity_poly.type
_entity_poly.pdbx_seq_one_letter_code
_entity_poly.pdbx_strand_id
1 'polypeptide(L)'
;MIMLKDGFETVSVYNNLRQISKKTEILMLDLWGLGGLEDDSHLTVLDGRGIVTARLMDYLPDIPVVADNVGLGQGEIMEVKVPVGSSFMYRHISSITQKKWRIAMVYRGSNFMIAKPNLMILPGDVLLIVGEPSVLLSVFRSVKKETGQFPSPFGHNTYLFLDMRAMGEEACLRLLEQSLKLHEKLNSKRLYVKVVNPTLNLAYEKLKSVGDERVAVTFDFFGRGVEQIKDDVFKNDVGLIVTDNKFFSAHKRMLFELKRPVATIGRGDADEIKKGVILSSGFGDEIENQSAVIMDCCAQLDTQISLYHFGALSGGEGAEEHFDSLSKIFGRKVEIVEDRNINPILKLKNEQNLLQFVPFSKKISRPDPFAAFSNDMNRLYARLSDNYQIFIPIN
;
A
#
# COMPACT_ATOMS: atom_id res chain seq x y z
N MET A 1 -50.55 -2.14 11.03
CA MET A 1 -49.19 -2.36 11.54
C MET A 1 -49.29 -2.80 13.00
N ILE A 2 -48.58 -3.87 13.37
CA ILE A 2 -48.51 -4.41 14.74
C ILE A 2 -47.12 -4.11 15.29
N MET A 3 -47.07 -3.37 16.39
CA MET A 3 -45.81 -3.03 17.07
C MET A 3 -46.13 -2.90 18.58
N LEU A 4 -45.91 -3.98 19.31
CA LEU A 4 -46.24 -4.10 20.71
C LEU A 4 -44.99 -4.38 21.54
N LYS A 5 -45.09 -4.29 22.86
CA LYS A 5 -43.96 -4.53 23.77
C LYS A 5 -43.83 -5.98 24.23
N ASP A 6 -44.78 -6.81 23.88
CA ASP A 6 -44.87 -8.19 24.35
C ASP A 6 -45.14 -9.13 23.15
N GLY A 7 -44.44 -10.25 23.07
CA GLY A 7 -44.56 -11.21 21.98
C GLY A 7 -45.88 -11.98 21.99
N PHE A 8 -46.39 -12.30 23.18
CA PHE A 8 -47.67 -13.01 23.31
C PHE A 8 -48.82 -12.08 22.87
N GLU A 9 -48.80 -10.80 23.29
CA GLU A 9 -49.77 -9.81 22.83
C GLU A 9 -49.70 -9.62 21.32
N THR A 10 -48.48 -9.60 20.72
CA THR A 10 -48.27 -9.45 19.30
C THR A 10 -48.94 -10.59 18.52
N VAL A 11 -48.72 -11.85 18.91
CA VAL A 11 -49.39 -13.01 18.31
C VAL A 11 -50.89 -13.00 18.50
N SER A 12 -51.38 -12.62 19.70
CA SER A 12 -52.78 -12.53 20.01
C SER A 12 -53.51 -11.51 19.14
N VAL A 13 -52.94 -10.31 18.98
CA VAL A 13 -53.49 -9.27 18.11
C VAL A 13 -53.47 -9.71 16.63
N TYR A 14 -52.39 -10.34 16.17
CA TYR A 14 -52.32 -10.91 14.83
C TYR A 14 -53.46 -11.91 14.59
N ASN A 15 -53.62 -12.88 15.48
CA ASN A 15 -54.66 -13.92 15.36
C ASN A 15 -56.09 -13.30 15.34
N ASN A 16 -56.33 -12.32 16.18
CA ASN A 16 -57.60 -11.61 16.19
C ASN A 16 -57.88 -10.87 14.88
N LEU A 17 -56.86 -10.21 14.31
CA LEU A 17 -56.98 -9.54 13.02
C LEU A 17 -57.24 -10.52 11.88
N ARG A 18 -56.64 -11.71 11.91
CA ARG A 18 -56.88 -12.77 10.89
C ARG A 18 -58.29 -13.38 11.01
N GLN A 19 -58.88 -13.42 12.20
CA GLN A 19 -60.27 -13.80 12.38
C GLN A 19 -61.25 -12.78 11.75
N ILE A 20 -60.91 -11.49 11.81
CA ILE A 20 -61.72 -10.41 11.24
C ILE A 20 -61.55 -10.35 9.72
N SER A 21 -60.29 -10.46 9.22
CA SER A 21 -59.98 -10.36 7.80
C SER A 21 -58.77 -11.21 7.41
N LYS A 22 -58.97 -12.12 6.51
CA LYS A 22 -57.88 -13.00 5.98
C LYS A 22 -57.00 -12.32 4.94
N LYS A 23 -57.45 -11.21 4.34
CA LYS A 23 -56.77 -10.55 3.21
C LYS A 23 -56.16 -9.20 3.54
N THR A 24 -56.28 -8.74 4.76
CA THR A 24 -55.71 -7.44 5.18
C THR A 24 -54.16 -7.58 5.24
N GLU A 25 -53.47 -6.69 4.52
CA GLU A 25 -52.01 -6.58 4.63
C GLU A 25 -51.62 -6.17 6.07
N ILE A 26 -50.78 -6.99 6.69
CA ILE A 26 -50.29 -6.76 8.03
C ILE A 26 -48.79 -6.60 7.97
N LEU A 27 -48.28 -5.50 8.51
CA LEU A 27 -46.87 -5.29 8.78
C LEU A 27 -46.65 -5.47 10.28
N MET A 28 -45.79 -6.43 10.66
CA MET A 28 -45.54 -6.73 12.08
C MET A 28 -44.03 -6.57 12.38
N LEU A 29 -43.72 -5.86 13.45
CA LEU A 29 -42.37 -5.79 13.97
C LEU A 29 -42.15 -6.91 14.99
N ASP A 30 -41.26 -7.85 14.69
CA ASP A 30 -40.86 -8.94 15.59
C ASP A 30 -39.59 -8.59 16.35
N LEU A 31 -39.69 -8.43 17.67
CA LEU A 31 -38.57 -8.21 18.58
C LEU A 31 -38.19 -9.49 19.36
N TRP A 32 -38.95 -10.57 19.24
CA TRP A 32 -38.82 -11.77 20.09
C TRP A 32 -38.42 -13.03 19.33
N GLY A 33 -38.50 -13.06 18.02
CA GLY A 33 -38.22 -14.24 17.20
C GLY A 33 -39.41 -15.18 17.13
N LEU A 34 -40.56 -14.61 16.79
CA LEU A 34 -41.82 -15.34 16.65
C LEU A 34 -41.77 -16.19 15.39
N GLY A 35 -41.55 -17.50 15.55
CA GLY A 35 -41.61 -18.47 14.43
C GLY A 35 -43.01 -18.90 14.09
N GLY A 36 -43.18 -19.53 12.90
CA GLY A 36 -44.46 -20.16 12.50
C GLY A 36 -45.48 -19.24 11.86
N LEU A 37 -45.08 -18.04 11.42
CA LEU A 37 -45.93 -17.05 10.75
C LEU A 37 -45.64 -16.94 9.25
N GLU A 38 -44.80 -17.83 8.73
CA GLU A 38 -44.19 -17.75 7.36
C GLU A 38 -45.19 -18.10 6.27
N ASP A 39 -46.29 -18.76 6.58
CA ASP A 39 -47.30 -19.24 5.58
C ASP A 39 -48.36 -18.19 5.20
N ASP A 40 -48.29 -17.00 5.78
CA ASP A 40 -49.29 -15.94 5.52
C ASP A 40 -48.78 -14.95 4.47
N SER A 41 -49.25 -15.09 3.22
CA SER A 41 -48.85 -14.23 2.11
C SER A 41 -49.20 -12.75 2.25
N HIS A 42 -50.08 -12.40 3.21
CA HIS A 42 -50.50 -11.01 3.54
C HIS A 42 -49.88 -10.51 4.81
N LEU A 43 -48.86 -11.18 5.32
CA LEU A 43 -48.08 -10.76 6.49
C LEU A 43 -46.64 -10.45 6.09
N THR A 44 -46.18 -9.25 6.37
CA THR A 44 -44.77 -8.88 6.32
C THR A 44 -44.24 -8.77 7.73
N VAL A 45 -43.30 -9.65 8.08
CA VAL A 45 -42.63 -9.63 9.39
C VAL A 45 -41.28 -8.92 9.24
N LEU A 46 -41.07 -7.87 10.02
CA LEU A 46 -39.79 -7.20 10.13
C LEU A 46 -39.04 -7.72 11.37
N ASP A 47 -37.87 -8.33 11.17
CA ASP A 47 -37.00 -8.73 12.27
C ASP A 47 -36.36 -7.51 12.92
N GLY A 48 -36.94 -7.02 13.99
CA GLY A 48 -36.46 -5.86 14.73
C GLY A 48 -35.15 -6.09 15.45
N ARG A 49 -34.83 -7.35 15.82
CA ARG A 49 -33.53 -7.68 16.42
C ARG A 49 -32.42 -7.64 15.38
N GLY A 50 -32.68 -8.19 14.21
CA GLY A 50 -31.76 -8.11 13.07
C GLY A 50 -31.49 -6.65 12.67
N ILE A 51 -32.55 -5.83 12.57
CA ILE A 51 -32.43 -4.40 12.26
C ILE A 51 -31.59 -3.66 13.30
N VAL A 52 -31.86 -3.86 14.59
CA VAL A 52 -31.11 -3.20 15.68
C VAL A 52 -29.64 -3.71 15.69
N THR A 53 -29.43 -5.01 15.50
CA THR A 53 -28.09 -5.58 15.47
C THR A 53 -27.29 -5.06 14.28
N ALA A 54 -27.87 -5.03 13.08
CA ALA A 54 -27.24 -4.46 11.89
C ALA A 54 -26.86 -2.99 12.14
N ARG A 55 -27.79 -2.22 12.75
CA ARG A 55 -27.53 -0.82 13.04
C ARG A 55 -26.42 -0.60 14.07
N LEU A 56 -26.33 -1.45 15.09
CA LEU A 56 -25.21 -1.42 16.05
C LEU A 56 -23.88 -1.79 15.39
N MET A 57 -23.89 -2.74 14.46
CA MET A 57 -22.71 -3.13 13.71
C MET A 57 -22.17 -2.00 12.82
N ASP A 58 -23.05 -1.12 12.30
CA ASP A 58 -22.65 0.07 11.52
C ASP A 58 -21.72 1.02 12.30
N TYR A 59 -21.77 0.99 13.63
CA TYR A 59 -20.92 1.80 14.50
C TYR A 59 -19.58 1.13 14.83
N LEU A 60 -19.37 -0.13 14.44
CA LEU A 60 -18.09 -0.79 14.65
C LEU A 60 -17.08 -0.37 13.57
N PRO A 61 -15.84 -0.01 13.94
CA PRO A 61 -14.89 0.60 13.01
C PRO A 61 -14.42 -0.31 11.87
N ASP A 62 -14.55 -1.64 12.04
CA ASP A 62 -14.01 -2.62 11.13
C ASP A 62 -15.05 -3.43 10.34
N ILE A 63 -16.30 -2.98 10.37
CA ILE A 63 -17.39 -3.62 9.63
C ILE A 63 -17.87 -2.68 8.52
N PRO A 64 -18.07 -3.19 7.28
CA PRO A 64 -18.63 -2.40 6.20
C PRO A 64 -20.08 -2.05 6.49
N VAL A 65 -20.46 -0.81 6.27
CA VAL A 65 -21.87 -0.41 6.24
C VAL A 65 -22.45 -0.84 4.90
N VAL A 66 -23.36 -1.78 4.91
CA VAL A 66 -23.99 -2.35 3.72
C VAL A 66 -25.46 -1.90 3.65
N ALA A 67 -25.91 -1.54 2.45
CA ALA A 67 -27.30 -1.15 2.24
C ALA A 67 -28.19 -2.38 2.01
N ASP A 68 -28.96 -2.76 3.02
CA ASP A 68 -29.78 -3.98 2.98
C ASP A 68 -31.13 -3.81 2.23
N ASN A 69 -31.61 -2.57 2.05
CA ASN A 69 -32.93 -2.31 1.47
C ASN A 69 -32.87 -1.53 0.15
N VAL A 70 -31.77 -1.64 -0.58
CA VAL A 70 -31.54 -0.96 -1.86
C VAL A 70 -31.09 -1.99 -2.90
N GLY A 71 -31.56 -1.88 -4.12
CA GLY A 71 -31.26 -2.82 -5.20
C GLY A 71 -31.94 -4.18 -4.99
N LEU A 72 -31.19 -5.26 -5.08
CA LEU A 72 -31.67 -6.62 -4.82
C LEU A 72 -31.60 -7.01 -3.33
N GLY A 73 -31.06 -6.13 -2.48
CA GLY A 73 -30.90 -6.38 -1.06
C GLY A 73 -29.85 -7.45 -0.73
N GLN A 74 -28.89 -7.68 -1.63
CA GLN A 74 -27.82 -8.69 -1.48
C GLN A 74 -26.49 -8.09 -1.06
N GLY A 75 -26.45 -6.80 -0.70
CA GLY A 75 -25.24 -6.10 -0.29
C GLY A 75 -24.40 -5.58 -1.45
N GLU A 76 -25.05 -5.17 -2.54
CA GLU A 76 -24.43 -4.61 -3.73
C GLU A 76 -23.91 -3.18 -3.54
N ILE A 77 -24.29 -2.53 -2.43
CA ILE A 77 -23.93 -1.16 -2.09
C ILE A 77 -23.28 -1.16 -0.73
N MET A 78 -22.12 -0.53 -0.63
CA MET A 78 -21.33 -0.48 0.60
C MET A 78 -20.74 0.92 0.80
N GLU A 79 -20.78 1.39 2.04
CA GLU A 79 -20.00 2.54 2.46
C GLU A 79 -18.72 2.12 3.17
N VAL A 80 -17.62 2.79 2.86
CA VAL A 80 -16.36 2.58 3.56
C VAL A 80 -15.63 3.90 3.76
N LYS A 81 -15.28 4.19 5.01
CA LYS A 81 -14.44 5.33 5.35
C LYS A 81 -12.99 5.01 5.05
N VAL A 82 -12.32 5.90 4.34
CA VAL A 82 -10.89 5.83 4.03
C VAL A 82 -10.11 6.25 5.27
N PRO A 83 -9.44 5.32 5.98
CA PRO A 83 -8.62 5.68 7.11
C PRO A 83 -7.36 6.42 6.67
N VAL A 84 -6.76 7.15 7.58
CA VAL A 84 -5.40 7.66 7.43
C VAL A 84 -4.50 6.44 7.22
N GLY A 85 -3.67 6.48 6.18
CA GLY A 85 -2.84 5.33 5.83
C GLY A 85 -3.46 4.35 4.81
N SER A 86 -4.70 4.53 4.36
CA SER A 86 -5.31 3.68 3.33
C SER A 86 -4.52 3.67 2.01
N SER A 87 -4.43 2.49 1.37
CA SER A 87 -3.85 2.37 0.03
C SER A 87 -4.64 3.12 -1.06
N PHE A 88 -5.83 3.62 -0.75
CA PHE A 88 -6.67 4.43 -1.63
C PHE A 88 -6.41 5.93 -1.51
N MET A 89 -5.74 6.38 -0.44
CA MET A 89 -5.42 7.80 -0.23
C MET A 89 -4.59 8.38 -1.37
N TYR A 90 -4.87 9.63 -1.70
CA TYR A 90 -4.17 10.43 -2.72
C TYR A 90 -4.06 9.75 -4.08
N ARG A 91 -4.97 8.84 -4.36
CA ARG A 91 -5.13 8.24 -5.67
C ARG A 91 -6.30 8.86 -6.40
N HIS A 92 -6.10 9.17 -7.68
CA HIS A 92 -7.22 9.45 -8.56
C HIS A 92 -8.06 8.20 -8.78
N ILE A 93 -9.37 8.36 -8.85
CA ILE A 93 -10.29 7.23 -9.09
C ILE A 93 -9.91 6.46 -10.36
N SER A 94 -9.43 7.15 -11.40
CA SER A 94 -8.95 6.54 -12.64
C SER A 94 -7.74 5.61 -12.46
N SER A 95 -6.91 5.83 -11.43
CA SER A 95 -5.73 4.99 -11.16
C SER A 95 -6.06 3.70 -10.40
N ILE A 96 -7.30 3.55 -9.93
CA ILE A 96 -7.77 2.39 -9.20
C ILE A 96 -8.45 1.43 -10.17
N THR A 97 -7.91 0.21 -10.28
CA THR A 97 -8.52 -0.82 -11.12
C THR A 97 -9.83 -1.30 -10.50
N GLN A 98 -10.95 -1.00 -11.13
CA GLN A 98 -12.30 -1.31 -10.67
C GLN A 98 -12.92 -2.38 -11.57
N LYS A 99 -12.73 -3.67 -11.21
CA LYS A 99 -13.34 -4.82 -11.91
C LYS A 99 -14.50 -5.36 -11.09
N LYS A 100 -15.70 -5.44 -11.68
CA LYS A 100 -16.93 -5.92 -11.04
C LYS A 100 -17.41 -5.05 -9.85
N TRP A 101 -16.84 -3.88 -9.68
CA TRP A 101 -17.22 -2.88 -8.68
C TRP A 101 -16.88 -1.48 -9.17
N ARG A 102 -17.49 -0.46 -8.58
CA ARG A 102 -17.27 0.96 -8.89
C ARG A 102 -17.42 1.81 -7.65
N ILE A 103 -16.58 2.86 -7.53
CA ILE A 103 -16.84 3.97 -6.64
C ILE A 103 -17.92 4.82 -7.32
N ALA A 104 -19.09 4.96 -6.69
CA ALA A 104 -20.22 5.73 -7.22
C ALA A 104 -20.18 7.18 -6.72
N MET A 105 -19.88 7.38 -5.43
CA MET A 105 -19.84 8.69 -4.78
C MET A 105 -18.72 8.74 -3.75
N VAL A 106 -18.30 9.96 -3.43
CA VAL A 106 -17.36 10.27 -2.36
C VAL A 106 -18.00 11.32 -1.46
N TYR A 107 -18.12 11.03 -0.17
CA TYR A 107 -18.54 11.99 0.84
C TYR A 107 -17.29 12.55 1.53
N ARG A 108 -17.20 13.89 1.54
CA ARG A 108 -16.09 14.62 2.18
C ARG A 108 -16.67 15.64 3.16
N GLY A 109 -16.59 15.33 4.44
CA GLY A 109 -17.31 16.08 5.46
C GLY A 109 -18.82 16.03 5.21
N SER A 110 -19.47 17.18 5.05
CA SER A 110 -20.91 17.31 4.74
C SER A 110 -21.22 17.36 3.24
N ASN A 111 -20.21 17.33 2.38
CA ASN A 111 -20.40 17.41 0.93
C ASN A 111 -20.35 16.04 0.28
N PHE A 112 -21.11 15.85 -0.79
CA PHE A 112 -21.03 14.66 -1.62
C PHE A 112 -20.61 15.00 -3.04
N MET A 113 -19.85 14.10 -3.66
CA MET A 113 -19.35 14.26 -5.02
C MET A 113 -19.58 12.97 -5.80
N ILE A 114 -20.11 13.09 -7.01
CA ILE A 114 -20.17 11.95 -7.94
C ILE A 114 -18.73 11.58 -8.34
N ALA A 115 -18.41 10.30 -8.28
CA ALA A 115 -17.08 9.83 -8.62
C ALA A 115 -16.72 10.14 -10.07
N LYS A 116 -15.72 10.98 -10.27
CA LYS A 116 -15.15 11.32 -11.58
C LYS A 116 -13.73 10.74 -11.67
N PRO A 117 -13.23 10.41 -12.85
CA PRO A 117 -11.89 9.82 -13.02
C PRO A 117 -10.77 10.63 -12.39
N ASN A 118 -10.86 11.96 -12.45
CA ASN A 118 -9.87 12.90 -11.91
C ASN A 118 -10.10 13.28 -10.43
N LEU A 119 -11.12 12.71 -9.77
CA LEU A 119 -11.32 12.98 -8.37
C LEU A 119 -10.28 12.22 -7.53
N MET A 120 -9.55 12.95 -6.71
CA MET A 120 -8.59 12.42 -5.76
C MET A 120 -9.28 12.03 -4.46
N ILE A 121 -9.00 10.84 -3.96
CA ILE A 121 -9.49 10.33 -2.69
C ILE A 121 -8.60 10.86 -1.56
N LEU A 122 -9.21 11.45 -0.53
CA LEU A 122 -8.51 11.98 0.64
C LEU A 122 -8.80 11.13 1.89
N PRO A 123 -7.91 11.21 2.91
CA PRO A 123 -8.17 10.57 4.18
C PRO A 123 -9.42 11.16 4.84
N GLY A 124 -10.21 10.27 5.42
CA GLY A 124 -11.49 10.65 6.02
C GLY A 124 -12.67 10.70 5.04
N ASP A 125 -12.41 10.60 3.73
CA ASP A 125 -13.50 10.44 2.76
C ASP A 125 -14.27 9.15 3.05
N VAL A 126 -15.58 9.19 2.81
CA VAL A 126 -16.41 7.99 2.81
C VAL A 126 -16.79 7.66 1.37
N LEU A 127 -16.39 6.47 0.92
CA LEU A 127 -16.64 5.99 -0.43
C LEU A 127 -17.94 5.20 -0.45
N LEU A 128 -18.88 5.59 -1.32
CA LEU A 128 -20.01 4.75 -1.69
C LEU A 128 -19.58 3.87 -2.86
N ILE A 129 -19.53 2.58 -2.62
CA ILE A 129 -19.03 1.58 -3.58
C ILE A 129 -20.18 0.66 -3.95
N VAL A 130 -20.31 0.36 -5.25
CA VAL A 130 -21.32 -0.54 -5.80
C VAL A 130 -20.64 -1.68 -6.56
N GLY A 131 -21.17 -2.90 -6.46
CA GLY A 131 -20.60 -4.05 -7.17
C GLY A 131 -21.05 -5.41 -6.65
N GLU A 132 -20.36 -6.47 -7.06
CA GLU A 132 -20.65 -7.83 -6.59
C GLU A 132 -20.34 -7.95 -5.09
N PRO A 133 -21.25 -8.47 -4.25
CA PRO A 133 -21.08 -8.55 -2.79
C PRO A 133 -19.79 -9.22 -2.34
N SER A 134 -19.43 -10.34 -2.99
CA SER A 134 -18.19 -11.07 -2.69
C SER A 134 -16.90 -10.25 -2.98
N VAL A 135 -16.96 -9.37 -3.99
CA VAL A 135 -15.87 -8.47 -4.36
C VAL A 135 -15.80 -7.29 -3.41
N LEU A 136 -16.95 -6.75 -2.98
CA LEU A 136 -17.02 -5.59 -2.09
C LEU A 136 -16.33 -5.84 -0.75
N LEU A 137 -16.43 -7.04 -0.16
CA LEU A 137 -15.68 -7.39 1.06
C LEU A 137 -14.15 -7.33 0.86
N SER A 138 -13.67 -7.74 -0.31
CA SER A 138 -12.25 -7.64 -0.64
C SER A 138 -11.82 -6.19 -0.84
N VAL A 139 -12.69 -5.36 -1.45
CA VAL A 139 -12.47 -3.92 -1.62
C VAL A 139 -12.47 -3.22 -0.26
N PHE A 140 -13.40 -3.55 0.62
CA PHE A 140 -13.44 -3.02 1.99
C PHE A 140 -12.10 -3.26 2.71
N ARG A 141 -11.62 -4.51 2.70
CA ARG A 141 -10.33 -4.86 3.30
C ARG A 141 -9.18 -4.07 2.68
N SER A 142 -9.21 -3.85 1.36
CA SER A 142 -8.18 -3.05 0.67
C SER A 142 -8.23 -1.58 1.07
N VAL A 143 -9.43 -0.98 1.21
CA VAL A 143 -9.59 0.41 1.65
C VAL A 143 -9.18 0.58 3.11
N LYS A 144 -9.54 -0.37 3.98
CA LYS A 144 -9.21 -0.36 5.41
C LYS A 144 -7.78 -0.77 5.72
N LYS A 145 -7.10 -1.41 4.77
CA LYS A 145 -5.69 -1.77 4.94
C LYS A 145 -4.89 -0.48 5.08
N GLU A 146 -4.41 -0.24 6.28
CA GLU A 146 -3.53 0.88 6.56
C GLU A 146 -2.28 0.73 5.69
N THR A 147 -1.95 1.78 4.96
CA THR A 147 -0.59 1.99 4.46
C THR A 147 0.21 2.42 5.68
N GLY A 148 1.43 2.29 5.66
CA GLY A 148 2.29 2.50 6.80
C GLY A 148 3.02 1.21 7.08
N GLN A 149 3.15 0.37 6.06
CA GLN A 149 3.74 -0.95 6.20
C GLN A 149 4.65 -1.30 5.02
N PHE A 150 5.37 -0.29 4.48
CA PHE A 150 6.40 -0.60 3.49
C PHE A 150 7.23 -1.80 3.97
N PRO A 151 7.43 -2.85 3.17
CA PRO A 151 7.30 -2.91 1.72
C PRO A 151 5.89 -3.21 1.15
N SER A 152 4.85 -3.37 1.95
CA SER A 152 3.47 -3.38 1.44
C SER A 152 3.14 -1.98 0.80
N PRO A 153 2.45 -1.88 -0.35
CA PRO A 153 1.59 -2.89 -0.96
C PRO A 153 2.29 -3.82 -1.97
N PHE A 154 3.59 -3.75 -2.13
CA PHE A 154 4.31 -4.57 -3.12
C PHE A 154 4.42 -6.04 -2.71
N GLY A 155 4.46 -6.34 -1.44
CA GLY A 155 4.54 -7.63 -0.78
C GLY A 155 4.90 -7.45 0.68
N HIS A 156 4.97 -8.54 1.46
CA HIS A 156 5.13 -8.45 2.91
C HIS A 156 6.55 -8.77 3.39
N ASN A 157 7.41 -9.23 2.50
CA ASN A 157 8.72 -9.76 2.87
C ASN A 157 9.86 -9.03 2.16
N THR A 158 11.03 -9.04 2.78
CA THR A 158 12.28 -8.55 2.18
C THR A 158 13.07 -9.73 1.62
N TYR A 159 13.79 -9.50 0.54
CA TYR A 159 14.59 -10.53 -0.13
C TYR A 159 16.01 -10.02 -0.40
N LEU A 160 16.99 -10.82 -0.01
CA LEU A 160 18.40 -10.60 -0.28
C LEU A 160 18.95 -11.75 -1.13
N PHE A 161 19.53 -11.44 -2.27
CA PHE A 161 20.23 -12.41 -3.13
C PHE A 161 21.73 -12.21 -3.00
N LEU A 162 22.44 -13.29 -2.68
CA LEU A 162 23.89 -13.32 -2.55
C LEU A 162 24.47 -14.38 -3.48
N ASP A 163 25.33 -13.98 -4.42
CA ASP A 163 26.17 -14.89 -5.18
C ASP A 163 27.59 -14.84 -4.60
N MET A 164 27.95 -15.82 -3.76
CA MET A 164 29.25 -15.83 -3.07
C MET A 164 30.43 -15.99 -4.02
N ARG A 165 30.22 -16.47 -5.24
CA ARG A 165 31.27 -16.58 -6.26
C ARG A 165 31.51 -15.25 -6.97
N ALA A 166 30.44 -14.50 -7.26
CA ALA A 166 30.52 -13.23 -7.98
C ALA A 166 30.80 -12.04 -7.03
N MET A 167 30.40 -12.15 -5.76
CA MET A 167 30.59 -11.16 -4.72
C MET A 167 31.75 -11.59 -3.81
N GLY A 168 32.61 -10.65 -3.40
CA GLY A 168 33.62 -10.90 -2.38
C GLY A 168 32.98 -11.15 -1.01
N GLU A 169 33.74 -11.79 -0.12
CA GLU A 169 33.31 -12.11 1.25
C GLU A 169 32.84 -10.87 2.01
N GLU A 170 33.63 -9.80 1.98
CA GLU A 170 33.30 -8.52 2.63
C GLU A 170 32.00 -7.92 2.11
N ALA A 171 31.75 -7.99 0.80
CA ALA A 171 30.51 -7.50 0.19
C ALA A 171 29.31 -8.33 0.64
N CYS A 172 29.44 -9.66 0.74
CA CYS A 172 28.36 -10.52 1.24
C CYS A 172 28.03 -10.22 2.70
N LEU A 173 29.04 -10.07 3.55
CA LEU A 173 28.88 -9.73 4.97
C LEU A 173 28.20 -8.37 5.14
N ARG A 174 28.63 -7.37 4.39
CA ARG A 174 28.07 -6.04 4.40
C ARG A 174 26.60 -6.03 3.95
N LEU A 175 26.31 -6.71 2.82
CA LEU A 175 24.93 -6.82 2.32
C LEU A 175 24.01 -7.49 3.34
N LEU A 176 24.47 -8.58 3.97
CA LEU A 176 23.71 -9.25 5.02
C LEU A 176 23.44 -8.31 6.20
N GLU A 177 24.49 -7.67 6.75
CA GLU A 177 24.37 -6.77 7.89
C GLU A 177 23.38 -5.62 7.62
N GLN A 178 23.56 -4.93 6.50
CA GLN A 178 22.71 -3.78 6.15
C GLN A 178 21.28 -4.19 5.81
N SER A 179 21.09 -5.39 5.24
CA SER A 179 19.75 -5.95 5.00
C SER A 179 19.02 -6.31 6.29
N LEU A 180 19.73 -6.82 7.30
CA LEU A 180 19.17 -7.08 8.62
C LEU A 180 18.71 -5.78 9.30
N LYS A 181 19.54 -4.74 9.29
CA LYS A 181 19.19 -3.41 9.83
C LYS A 181 17.97 -2.80 9.14
N LEU A 182 17.90 -2.86 7.81
CA LEU A 182 16.72 -2.41 7.07
C LEU A 182 15.49 -3.24 7.41
N HIS A 183 15.63 -4.57 7.54
CA HIS A 183 14.53 -5.45 7.90
C HIS A 183 13.99 -5.21 9.31
N GLU A 184 14.84 -4.86 10.26
CA GLU A 184 14.44 -4.50 11.63
C GLU A 184 13.63 -3.20 11.68
N LYS A 185 14.00 -2.21 10.88
CA LYS A 185 13.35 -0.90 10.84
C LYS A 185 12.06 -0.88 10.01
N LEU A 186 12.03 -1.66 8.93
CA LEU A 186 10.87 -1.74 8.05
C LEU A 186 9.88 -2.79 8.55
N ASN A 187 8.59 -2.54 8.35
CA ASN A 187 7.53 -3.45 8.76
C ASN A 187 7.42 -4.69 7.83
N SER A 188 8.55 -5.32 7.58
CA SER A 188 8.68 -6.54 6.80
C SER A 188 8.51 -7.75 7.70
N LYS A 189 7.69 -8.74 7.28
CA LYS A 189 7.40 -9.92 8.10
C LYS A 189 8.60 -10.84 8.20
N ARG A 190 9.29 -11.09 7.07
CA ARG A 190 10.43 -12.01 7.00
C ARG A 190 11.47 -11.52 6.01
N LEU A 191 12.74 -11.73 6.33
CA LEU A 191 13.86 -11.56 5.42
C LEU A 191 14.23 -12.93 4.83
N TYR A 192 14.11 -13.09 3.52
CA TYR A 192 14.58 -14.26 2.78
C TYR A 192 15.96 -13.98 2.21
N VAL A 193 16.95 -14.75 2.63
CA VAL A 193 18.33 -14.68 2.12
C VAL A 193 18.59 -15.90 1.25
N LYS A 194 18.74 -15.68 -0.04
CA LYS A 194 19.11 -16.70 -1.02
C LYS A 194 20.60 -16.62 -1.30
N VAL A 195 21.31 -17.68 -0.97
CA VAL A 195 22.76 -17.80 -1.19
C VAL A 195 23.00 -18.81 -2.31
N VAL A 196 23.59 -18.35 -3.41
CA VAL A 196 24.01 -19.23 -4.51
C VAL A 196 25.53 -19.32 -4.56
N ASN A 197 26.04 -20.42 -5.12
CA ASN A 197 27.47 -20.72 -5.18
C ASN A 197 28.17 -20.55 -3.82
N PRO A 198 27.66 -21.13 -2.74
CA PRO A 198 28.21 -20.94 -1.41
C PRO A 198 29.66 -21.39 -1.33
N THR A 199 30.49 -20.54 -0.72
CA THR A 199 31.92 -20.77 -0.50
C THR A 199 32.17 -20.84 1.00
N LEU A 200 32.90 -21.85 1.47
CA LEU A 200 33.20 -22.04 2.88
C LEU A 200 34.19 -20.97 3.38
N ASN A 201 33.64 -19.88 3.89
CA ASN A 201 34.39 -18.74 4.44
C ASN A 201 33.63 -18.12 5.62
N LEU A 202 34.09 -16.99 6.17
CA LEU A 202 33.45 -16.33 7.31
C LEU A 202 32.01 -15.89 6.99
N ALA A 203 31.74 -15.43 5.75
CA ALA A 203 30.39 -15.05 5.33
C ALA A 203 29.44 -16.25 5.36
N TYR A 204 29.90 -17.44 4.95
CA TYR A 204 29.10 -18.65 5.02
C TYR A 204 28.75 -19.03 6.46
N GLU A 205 29.71 -19.01 7.37
CA GLU A 205 29.47 -19.32 8.79
C GLU A 205 28.51 -18.29 9.42
N LYS A 206 28.68 -17.02 9.11
CA LYS A 206 27.76 -15.96 9.57
C LYS A 206 26.34 -16.19 9.04
N LEU A 207 26.19 -16.49 7.75
CA LEU A 207 24.89 -16.77 7.12
C LEU A 207 24.18 -17.98 7.76
N LYS A 208 24.94 -19.03 8.14
CA LYS A 208 24.38 -20.18 8.86
C LYS A 208 23.85 -19.82 10.26
N SER A 209 24.51 -18.87 10.92
CA SER A 209 24.20 -18.50 12.31
C SER A 209 23.05 -17.49 12.44
N VAL A 210 22.64 -16.82 11.35
CA VAL A 210 21.67 -15.70 11.38
C VAL A 210 20.23 -16.16 11.25
N GLY A 211 19.98 -17.39 10.75
CA GLY A 211 18.64 -17.90 10.54
C GLY A 211 17.82 -18.00 11.82
N ASP A 212 16.63 -17.39 11.83
CA ASP A 212 15.66 -17.42 12.91
C ASP A 212 14.21 -17.44 12.38
N GLU A 213 13.21 -17.17 13.23
CA GLU A 213 11.81 -17.11 12.82
C GLU A 213 11.51 -15.99 11.79
N ARG A 214 12.28 -14.91 11.84
CA ARG A 214 12.13 -13.73 10.95
C ARG A 214 13.10 -13.73 9.78
N VAL A 215 14.19 -14.50 9.83
CA VAL A 215 15.24 -14.57 8.81
C VAL A 215 15.40 -15.98 8.31
N ALA A 216 15.06 -16.22 7.05
CA ALA A 216 15.17 -17.51 6.40
C ALA A 216 16.35 -17.53 5.43
N VAL A 217 17.41 -18.27 5.75
CA VAL A 217 18.58 -18.43 4.88
C VAL A 217 18.52 -19.75 4.13
N THR A 218 18.68 -19.70 2.81
CA THR A 218 18.71 -20.86 1.93
C THR A 218 19.97 -20.90 1.11
N PHE A 219 20.67 -22.03 1.16
CA PHE A 219 21.89 -22.28 0.38
C PHE A 219 21.58 -23.12 -0.85
N ASP A 220 22.03 -22.69 -2.00
CA ASP A 220 21.85 -23.38 -3.26
C ASP A 220 23.20 -23.62 -3.93
N PHE A 221 23.65 -24.86 -3.88
CA PHE A 221 24.94 -25.28 -4.44
C PHE A 221 24.87 -25.53 -5.95
N PHE A 222 23.66 -25.74 -6.49
CA PHE A 222 23.45 -26.16 -7.88
C PHE A 222 22.43 -25.29 -8.63
N GLY A 223 22.10 -24.15 -8.07
CA GLY A 223 20.99 -23.32 -8.52
C GLY A 223 21.20 -22.65 -9.87
N ARG A 224 20.07 -22.17 -10.40
CA ARG A 224 20.00 -21.44 -11.66
C ARG A 224 20.55 -20.00 -11.59
N GLY A 225 21.20 -19.65 -10.48
CA GLY A 225 21.73 -18.31 -10.27
C GLY A 225 20.63 -17.24 -10.23
N VAL A 226 20.83 -16.14 -10.98
CA VAL A 226 19.93 -14.97 -10.97
C VAL A 226 18.52 -15.28 -11.47
N GLU A 227 18.32 -16.30 -12.28
CA GLU A 227 17.00 -16.69 -12.82
C GLU A 227 16.01 -17.12 -11.74
N GLN A 228 16.52 -17.62 -10.60
CA GLN A 228 15.68 -18.02 -9.48
C GLN A 228 15.00 -16.86 -8.77
N ILE A 229 15.55 -15.65 -8.86
CA ILE A 229 15.01 -14.46 -8.17
C ILE A 229 13.54 -14.26 -8.54
N LYS A 230 13.18 -14.49 -9.80
CA LYS A 230 11.80 -14.31 -10.26
C LYS A 230 10.84 -15.24 -9.53
N ASP A 231 11.18 -16.53 -9.46
CA ASP A 231 10.34 -17.53 -8.80
C ASP A 231 10.28 -17.27 -7.29
N ASP A 232 11.42 -16.95 -6.67
CA ASP A 232 11.51 -16.67 -5.23
C ASP A 232 10.69 -15.43 -4.84
N VAL A 233 10.72 -14.38 -5.64
CA VAL A 233 9.98 -13.13 -5.39
C VAL A 233 8.48 -13.36 -5.34
N PHE A 234 7.94 -14.14 -6.28
CA PHE A 234 6.51 -14.44 -6.30
C PHE A 234 6.13 -15.46 -5.22
N LYS A 235 6.91 -16.51 -5.05
CA LYS A 235 6.65 -17.57 -4.06
C LYS A 235 6.64 -17.06 -2.63
N ASN A 236 7.55 -16.13 -2.31
CA ASN A 236 7.74 -15.63 -0.96
C ASN A 236 7.09 -14.27 -0.74
N ASP A 237 6.16 -13.84 -1.59
CA ASP A 237 5.46 -12.55 -1.46
C ASP A 237 6.41 -11.38 -1.12
N VAL A 238 7.48 -11.26 -1.91
CA VAL A 238 8.52 -10.26 -1.70
C VAL A 238 8.03 -8.88 -2.08
N GLY A 239 8.17 -7.93 -1.19
CA GLY A 239 7.83 -6.52 -1.38
C GLY A 239 9.03 -5.59 -1.52
N LEU A 240 10.21 -6.02 -1.07
CA LEU A 240 11.46 -5.26 -1.18
C LEU A 240 12.61 -6.21 -1.53
N ILE A 241 13.37 -5.86 -2.56
CA ILE A 241 14.61 -6.57 -2.92
C ILE A 241 15.79 -5.70 -2.47
N VAL A 242 16.73 -6.27 -1.73
CA VAL A 242 17.95 -5.60 -1.31
C VAL A 242 19.14 -6.14 -2.08
N THR A 243 19.99 -5.26 -2.57
CA THR A 243 21.17 -5.62 -3.35
C THR A 243 22.25 -4.53 -3.31
N ASP A 244 23.39 -4.75 -3.98
CA ASP A 244 24.40 -3.70 -4.20
C ASP A 244 24.20 -3.00 -5.56
N ASN A 245 24.87 -1.86 -5.72
CA ASN A 245 24.80 -1.08 -6.95
C ASN A 245 25.37 -1.82 -8.18
N LYS A 246 26.33 -2.73 -7.98
CA LYS A 246 26.95 -3.52 -9.05
C LYS A 246 25.96 -4.54 -9.59
N PHE A 247 25.32 -5.28 -8.70
CA PHE A 247 24.28 -6.23 -9.07
C PHE A 247 23.08 -5.53 -9.72
N PHE A 248 22.60 -4.43 -9.12
CA PHE A 248 21.52 -3.62 -9.68
C PHE A 248 21.82 -3.19 -11.11
N SER A 249 23.01 -2.63 -11.35
CA SER A 249 23.41 -2.15 -12.67
C SER A 249 23.47 -3.26 -13.72
N ALA A 250 23.92 -4.45 -13.33
CA ALA A 250 24.00 -5.62 -14.21
C ALA A 250 22.62 -6.21 -14.54
N HIS A 251 21.67 -6.17 -13.58
CA HIS A 251 20.39 -6.88 -13.69
C HIS A 251 19.16 -5.98 -13.66
N LYS A 252 19.31 -4.66 -13.81
CA LYS A 252 18.23 -3.67 -13.68
C LYS A 252 17.01 -3.92 -14.56
N ARG A 253 17.19 -4.52 -15.75
CA ARG A 253 16.08 -4.88 -16.63
C ARG A 253 15.22 -5.98 -16.02
N MET A 254 15.83 -7.05 -15.54
CA MET A 254 15.14 -8.15 -14.88
C MET A 254 14.46 -7.66 -13.59
N LEU A 255 15.15 -6.86 -12.77
CA LEU A 255 14.60 -6.29 -11.54
C LEU A 255 13.39 -5.39 -11.82
N PHE A 256 13.42 -4.60 -12.91
CA PHE A 256 12.28 -3.78 -13.33
C PHE A 256 11.05 -4.62 -13.70
N GLU A 257 11.25 -5.77 -14.36
CA GLU A 257 10.18 -6.67 -14.77
C GLU A 257 9.46 -7.30 -13.57
N LEU A 258 10.11 -7.40 -12.41
CA LEU A 258 9.53 -7.93 -11.17
C LEU A 258 8.49 -6.99 -10.55
N LYS A 259 8.48 -5.71 -10.91
CA LYS A 259 7.56 -4.69 -10.35
C LYS A 259 7.60 -4.61 -8.83
N ARG A 260 8.79 -4.74 -8.26
CA ARG A 260 9.06 -4.61 -6.81
C ARG A 260 10.05 -3.49 -6.57
N PRO A 261 9.95 -2.76 -5.46
CA PRO A 261 10.99 -1.86 -5.00
C PRO A 261 12.32 -2.58 -4.84
N VAL A 262 13.39 -1.90 -5.24
CA VAL A 262 14.77 -2.39 -5.10
C VAL A 262 15.56 -1.39 -4.29
N ALA A 263 16.11 -1.82 -3.15
CA ALA A 263 17.03 -1.04 -2.34
C ALA A 263 18.47 -1.40 -2.71
N THR A 264 19.28 -0.39 -3.01
CA THR A 264 20.73 -0.56 -3.15
C THR A 264 21.46 0.01 -1.94
N ILE A 265 22.40 -0.77 -1.43
CA ILE A 265 23.18 -0.41 -0.24
C ILE A 265 24.29 0.57 -0.62
N GLY A 266 24.33 1.69 0.08
CA GLY A 266 25.39 2.70 -0.03
C GLY A 266 26.65 2.36 0.76
N ARG A 267 27.57 3.33 0.93
CA ARG A 267 28.79 3.15 1.73
C ARG A 267 28.56 3.34 3.23
N GLY A 268 27.59 4.18 3.62
CA GLY A 268 27.26 4.43 5.02
C GLY A 268 26.58 3.24 5.71
N ASP A 269 26.17 3.44 6.95
CA ASP A 269 25.37 2.47 7.70
C ASP A 269 23.87 2.79 7.57
N ALA A 270 23.02 1.75 7.51
CA ALA A 270 21.57 1.93 7.44
C ALA A 270 21.00 2.64 8.68
N ASP A 271 21.69 2.51 9.83
CA ASP A 271 21.31 3.19 11.06
C ASP A 271 21.62 4.69 11.05
N GLU A 272 22.51 5.11 10.19
CA GLU A 272 22.93 6.50 10.05
C GLU A 272 22.12 7.29 9.00
N ILE A 273 21.19 6.66 8.31
CA ILE A 273 20.33 7.35 7.33
C ILE A 273 19.47 8.39 8.08
N LYS A 274 19.65 9.67 7.73
CA LYS A 274 18.96 10.80 8.38
C LYS A 274 17.96 11.50 7.46
N LYS A 275 18.15 11.37 6.15
CA LYS A 275 17.44 12.18 5.17
C LYS A 275 17.01 11.35 3.96
N GLY A 276 15.72 11.33 3.69
CA GLY A 276 15.14 10.85 2.44
C GLY A 276 15.14 11.96 1.39
N VAL A 277 15.60 11.68 0.18
CA VAL A 277 15.75 12.67 -0.90
C VAL A 277 14.95 12.25 -2.12
N ILE A 278 14.16 13.17 -2.63
CA ILE A 278 13.41 13.04 -3.87
C ILE A 278 13.96 14.10 -4.84
N LEU A 279 14.30 13.68 -6.06
CA LEU A 279 14.74 14.58 -7.13
C LEU A 279 13.63 14.75 -8.16
N SER A 280 13.22 15.99 -8.43
CA SER A 280 12.20 16.30 -9.41
C SER A 280 12.67 17.34 -10.40
N SER A 281 12.56 17.04 -11.70
CA SER A 281 12.73 17.99 -12.79
C SER A 281 11.42 18.64 -13.25
N GLY A 282 10.30 18.26 -12.61
CA GLY A 282 8.94 18.75 -12.82
C GLY A 282 8.00 17.95 -11.91
N PHE A 283 6.90 18.59 -11.51
CA PHE A 283 5.88 17.88 -10.74
C PHE A 283 4.97 17.15 -11.73
N GLY A 284 5.04 15.84 -11.72
CA GLY A 284 4.23 14.98 -12.57
C GLY A 284 3.64 13.83 -11.79
N ASP A 285 2.68 13.15 -12.38
CA ASP A 285 1.93 12.00 -11.81
C ASP A 285 2.85 10.91 -11.20
N GLU A 286 4.11 10.81 -11.64
CA GLU A 286 5.07 9.83 -11.16
C GLU A 286 5.44 10.05 -9.68
N ILE A 287 5.67 11.30 -9.27
CA ILE A 287 6.03 11.64 -7.88
C ILE A 287 4.81 11.54 -6.98
N GLU A 288 3.68 12.02 -7.45
CA GLU A 288 2.40 11.94 -6.72
C GLU A 288 2.05 10.49 -6.38
N ASN A 289 2.17 9.58 -7.36
CA ASN A 289 1.87 8.16 -7.18
C ASN A 289 2.82 7.43 -6.21
N GLN A 290 4.03 7.94 -6.00
CA GLN A 290 5.03 7.34 -5.12
C GLN A 290 5.11 8.00 -3.76
N SER A 291 4.60 9.20 -3.63
CA SER A 291 4.76 10.04 -2.43
C SER A 291 4.31 9.35 -1.14
N ALA A 292 3.18 8.65 -1.17
CA ALA A 292 2.69 7.89 -0.01
C ALA A 292 3.64 6.78 0.42
N VAL A 293 4.23 6.04 -0.53
CA VAL A 293 5.20 4.97 -0.26
C VAL A 293 6.49 5.56 0.31
N ILE A 294 6.94 6.70 -0.22
CA ILE A 294 8.14 7.40 0.23
C ILE A 294 7.94 7.92 1.66
N MET A 295 6.79 8.58 1.91
CA MET A 295 6.46 9.11 3.23
C MET A 295 6.41 8.00 4.29
N ASP A 296 5.82 6.87 3.94
CA ASP A 296 5.74 5.71 4.80
C ASP A 296 7.12 5.09 5.09
N CYS A 297 7.91 4.85 4.07
CA CYS A 297 9.27 4.34 4.22
C CYS A 297 10.11 5.27 5.11
N CYS A 298 10.06 6.58 4.89
CA CYS A 298 10.75 7.57 5.69
C CYS A 298 10.24 7.62 7.15
N ALA A 299 8.92 7.40 7.36
CA ALA A 299 8.35 7.34 8.69
C ALA A 299 8.89 6.15 9.48
N GLN A 300 8.98 4.98 8.85
CA GLN A 300 9.54 3.77 9.46
C GLN A 300 11.04 3.89 9.74
N LEU A 301 11.79 4.51 8.84
CA LEU A 301 13.24 4.73 8.99
C LEU A 301 13.59 5.92 9.90
N ASP A 302 12.59 6.65 10.39
CA ASP A 302 12.75 7.86 11.19
C ASP A 302 13.63 8.94 10.52
N THR A 303 13.43 9.17 9.22
CA THR A 303 14.21 10.10 8.41
C THR A 303 13.43 11.37 8.06
N GLN A 304 14.14 12.49 7.91
CA GLN A 304 13.60 13.72 7.32
C GLN A 304 13.41 13.54 5.80
N ILE A 305 12.50 14.29 5.19
CA ILE A 305 12.25 14.20 3.76
C ILE A 305 12.52 15.54 3.11
N SER A 306 13.31 15.53 2.02
CA SER A 306 13.56 16.73 1.21
C SER A 306 13.27 16.44 -0.26
N LEU A 307 12.43 17.28 -0.85
CA LEU A 307 12.15 17.31 -2.28
C LEU A 307 13.02 18.40 -2.91
N TYR A 308 13.93 18.00 -3.77
CA TYR A 308 14.75 18.92 -4.56
C TYR A 308 14.11 19.13 -5.92
N HIS A 309 13.68 20.34 -6.17
CA HIS A 309 13.16 20.74 -7.47
C HIS A 309 14.20 21.58 -8.25
N PHE A 310 14.47 21.20 -9.51
CA PHE A 310 15.40 21.87 -10.38
C PHE A 310 14.77 22.09 -11.76
N GLY A 311 14.71 23.35 -12.20
CA GLY A 311 14.18 23.69 -13.51
C GLY A 311 13.18 24.86 -13.48
N ALA A 312 12.61 25.21 -14.64
CA ALA A 312 11.62 26.26 -14.74
C ALA A 312 10.29 25.84 -14.14
N LEU A 313 9.74 26.67 -13.27
CA LEU A 313 8.46 26.45 -12.58
C LEU A 313 7.30 26.34 -13.57
N SER A 314 6.78 25.14 -13.74
CA SER A 314 5.41 24.92 -14.17
C SER A 314 4.84 23.81 -13.28
N GLY A 315 4.17 24.20 -12.18
CA GLY A 315 3.47 23.27 -11.31
C GLY A 315 3.85 23.25 -9.82
N GLY A 316 4.62 24.25 -9.33
CA GLY A 316 5.07 24.27 -7.93
C GLY A 316 3.95 24.31 -6.89
N GLU A 317 2.87 25.04 -7.15
CA GLU A 317 1.74 25.18 -6.22
C GLU A 317 1.05 23.82 -5.94
N GLY A 318 0.86 22.99 -6.94
CA GLY A 318 0.24 21.66 -6.75
C GLY A 318 1.12 20.69 -5.95
N ALA A 319 2.45 20.81 -6.08
CA ALA A 319 3.41 19.99 -5.32
C ALA A 319 3.38 20.33 -3.84
N GLU A 320 3.43 21.62 -3.52
CA GLU A 320 3.42 22.09 -2.15
C GLU A 320 2.16 21.66 -1.42
N GLU A 321 0.98 21.87 -2.01
CA GLU A 321 -0.29 21.45 -1.45
C GLU A 321 -0.36 19.92 -1.23
N HIS A 322 0.14 19.16 -2.19
CA HIS A 322 0.16 17.69 -2.09
C HIS A 322 1.06 17.22 -0.94
N PHE A 323 2.31 17.71 -0.87
CA PHE A 323 3.22 17.33 0.20
C PHE A 323 2.84 17.93 1.56
N ASP A 324 2.22 19.09 1.62
CA ASP A 324 1.69 19.64 2.87
C ASP A 324 0.55 18.78 3.42
N SER A 325 -0.32 18.29 2.54
CA SER A 325 -1.37 17.34 2.90
C SER A 325 -0.82 16.02 3.43
N LEU A 326 0.20 15.46 2.76
CA LEU A 326 0.90 14.25 3.21
C LEU A 326 1.61 14.47 4.55
N SER A 327 2.25 15.62 4.73
CA SER A 327 2.94 15.99 5.97
C SER A 327 2.02 15.95 7.18
N LYS A 328 0.78 16.41 7.03
CA LYS A 328 -0.24 16.38 8.08
C LYS A 328 -0.66 14.96 8.46
N ILE A 329 -0.62 14.03 7.50
CA ILE A 329 -1.06 12.63 7.68
C ILE A 329 0.02 11.80 8.34
N PHE A 330 1.22 11.88 7.81
CA PHE A 330 2.34 11.09 8.32
C PHE A 330 3.06 11.75 9.51
N GLY A 331 2.59 12.95 9.93
CA GLY A 331 3.21 13.72 11.01
C GLY A 331 4.65 14.15 10.72
N ARG A 332 5.02 14.20 9.42
CA ARG A 332 6.39 14.51 8.98
C ARG A 332 6.41 15.63 7.96
N LYS A 333 7.20 16.64 8.25
CA LYS A 333 7.37 17.78 7.34
C LYS A 333 8.26 17.39 6.17
N VAL A 334 7.84 17.75 4.96
CA VAL A 334 8.66 17.67 3.76
C VAL A 334 9.31 19.03 3.52
N GLU A 335 10.62 19.06 3.43
CA GLU A 335 11.37 20.25 3.05
C GLU A 335 11.42 20.33 1.53
N ILE A 336 10.89 21.41 0.95
CA ILE A 336 10.97 21.66 -0.48
C ILE A 336 12.14 22.60 -0.72
N VAL A 337 13.11 22.14 -1.50
CA VAL A 337 14.32 22.90 -1.86
C VAL A 337 14.25 23.21 -3.35
N GLU A 338 13.97 24.48 -3.65
CA GLU A 338 13.98 24.99 -5.02
C GLU A 338 15.32 25.67 -5.32
N ASP A 339 16.00 25.20 -6.33
CA ASP A 339 17.21 25.86 -6.84
C ASP A 339 17.16 25.87 -8.37
N ARG A 340 17.18 27.09 -8.93
CA ARG A 340 17.14 27.29 -10.39
C ARG A 340 18.51 27.23 -11.03
N ASN A 341 19.57 27.41 -10.25
CA ASN A 341 20.91 27.65 -10.76
C ASN A 341 21.86 26.49 -10.52
N ILE A 342 21.65 25.70 -9.47
CA ILE A 342 22.54 24.63 -9.06
C ILE A 342 21.85 23.29 -9.17
N ASN A 343 22.41 22.38 -9.96
CA ASN A 343 21.92 21.01 -10.04
C ASN A 343 22.06 20.35 -8.65
N PRO A 344 20.97 19.89 -8.03
CA PRO A 344 20.97 19.29 -6.70
C PRO A 344 21.95 18.13 -6.53
N ILE A 345 22.21 17.38 -7.60
CA ILE A 345 23.16 16.25 -7.59
C ILE A 345 24.57 16.70 -7.23
N LEU A 346 24.98 17.88 -7.66
CA LEU A 346 26.31 18.42 -7.32
C LEU A 346 26.45 18.69 -5.83
N LYS A 347 25.35 19.12 -5.19
CA LYS A 347 25.28 19.36 -3.74
C LYS A 347 25.23 18.04 -2.97
N LEU A 348 24.31 17.16 -3.37
CA LEU A 348 24.04 15.90 -2.69
C LEU A 348 25.16 14.87 -2.85
N LYS A 349 25.98 14.97 -3.91
CA LYS A 349 27.12 14.05 -4.12
C LYS A 349 28.12 14.05 -2.96
N ASN A 350 28.24 15.17 -2.26
CA ASN A 350 29.17 15.32 -1.14
C ASN A 350 28.49 15.06 0.23
N GLU A 351 27.16 14.86 0.23
CA GLU A 351 26.42 14.50 1.44
C GLU A 351 26.47 12.99 1.64
N GLN A 352 26.59 12.56 2.89
CA GLN A 352 26.56 11.16 3.31
C GLN A 352 25.27 10.88 4.09
N ASN A 353 24.94 9.61 4.27
CA ASN A 353 23.79 9.17 5.06
C ASN A 353 22.44 9.62 4.48
N LEU A 354 22.36 9.64 3.15
CA LEU A 354 21.14 9.90 2.41
C LEU A 354 20.47 8.61 1.96
N LEU A 355 19.16 8.67 1.84
CA LEU A 355 18.33 7.69 1.14
C LEU A 355 17.68 8.36 -0.05
N GLN A 356 18.15 8.08 -1.25
CA GLN A 356 17.53 8.61 -2.46
C GLN A 356 16.38 7.72 -2.92
N PHE A 357 15.22 8.31 -3.18
CA PHE A 357 14.10 7.64 -3.86
C PHE A 357 14.16 7.93 -5.35
N VAL A 358 14.12 6.86 -6.13
CA VAL A 358 14.27 6.94 -7.60
C VAL A 358 13.06 6.28 -8.26
N PRO A 359 12.31 6.99 -9.12
CA PRO A 359 11.25 6.39 -9.92
C PRO A 359 11.83 5.32 -10.86
N PHE A 360 11.52 4.04 -10.61
CA PHE A 360 12.05 2.94 -11.42
C PHE A 360 11.22 2.80 -12.70
N SER A 361 11.65 3.52 -13.73
CA SER A 361 11.01 3.57 -15.04
C SER A 361 11.69 2.67 -16.06
N LYS A 362 11.00 2.47 -17.19
CA LYS A 362 11.57 1.78 -18.35
C LYS A 362 12.85 2.45 -18.88
N LYS A 363 12.98 3.78 -18.70
CA LYS A 363 14.17 4.55 -19.08
C LYS A 363 15.38 4.17 -18.22
N ILE A 364 15.18 3.99 -16.90
CA ILE A 364 16.24 3.57 -15.97
C ILE A 364 16.62 2.10 -16.17
N SER A 365 15.66 1.24 -16.50
CA SER A 365 15.89 -0.19 -16.67
C SER A 365 16.76 -0.54 -17.88
N ARG A 366 16.88 0.37 -18.86
CA ARG A 366 17.68 0.15 -20.07
C ARG A 366 19.08 0.73 -19.92
N PRO A 367 20.10 0.08 -20.53
CA PRO A 367 21.42 0.69 -20.68
C PRO A 367 21.29 1.99 -21.50
N ASP A 368 21.87 3.05 -21.00
CA ASP A 368 21.90 4.32 -21.73
C ASP A 368 23.27 4.97 -21.61
N PRO A 369 24.09 4.93 -22.67
CA PRO A 369 25.41 5.53 -22.68
C PRO A 369 25.40 7.04 -22.55
N PHE A 370 24.27 7.67 -22.87
CA PHE A 370 24.07 9.14 -22.79
C PHE A 370 23.38 9.60 -21.51
N ALA A 371 23.12 8.71 -20.55
CA ALA A 371 22.45 9.06 -19.29
C ALA A 371 23.18 10.19 -18.55
N ALA A 372 24.51 10.26 -18.65
CA ALA A 372 25.31 11.31 -18.02
C ALA A 372 25.02 12.74 -18.54
N PHE A 373 24.44 12.87 -19.71
CA PHE A 373 24.07 14.14 -20.35
C PHE A 373 22.56 14.42 -20.25
N SER A 374 21.83 13.61 -19.48
CA SER A 374 20.39 13.77 -19.34
C SER A 374 20.04 14.98 -18.44
N ASN A 375 19.03 15.75 -18.83
CA ASN A 375 18.41 16.76 -17.99
C ASN A 375 17.49 16.13 -16.92
N ASP A 376 17.13 14.87 -17.06
CA ASP A 376 16.36 14.13 -16.07
C ASP A 376 17.28 13.67 -14.93
N MET A 377 17.14 14.30 -13.77
CA MET A 377 17.98 14.03 -12.60
C MET A 377 17.86 12.58 -12.11
N ASN A 378 16.72 11.93 -12.30
CA ASN A 378 16.53 10.54 -11.90
C ASN A 378 17.41 9.57 -12.71
N ARG A 379 17.79 9.94 -13.95
CA ARG A 379 18.73 9.15 -14.77
C ARG A 379 20.18 9.28 -14.30
N LEU A 380 20.47 10.31 -13.49
CA LEU A 380 21.79 10.55 -12.89
C LEU A 380 21.96 9.85 -11.53
N TYR A 381 21.05 8.92 -11.16
CA TYR A 381 21.09 8.19 -9.89
C TYR A 381 22.46 7.59 -9.58
N ALA A 382 23.19 7.11 -10.57
CA ALA A 382 24.53 6.54 -10.40
C ALA A 382 25.56 7.52 -9.81
N ARG A 383 25.30 8.84 -9.89
CA ARG A 383 26.15 9.86 -9.27
C ARG A 383 26.01 9.92 -7.75
N LEU A 384 24.92 9.37 -7.21
CA LEU A 384 24.62 9.28 -5.78
C LEU A 384 24.70 7.85 -5.25
N SER A 385 25.30 6.93 -6.00
CA SER A 385 25.39 5.50 -5.66
C SER A 385 26.21 5.18 -4.40
N ASP A 386 26.95 6.15 -3.86
CA ASP A 386 27.61 6.03 -2.56
C ASP A 386 26.61 6.12 -1.39
N ASN A 387 25.39 6.61 -1.65
CA ASN A 387 24.29 6.66 -0.72
C ASN A 387 23.31 5.48 -0.95
N TYR A 388 22.43 5.25 0.01
CA TYR A 388 21.33 4.30 -0.15
C TYR A 388 20.34 4.80 -1.20
N GLN A 389 19.81 3.91 -2.00
CA GLN A 389 18.80 4.25 -3.01
C GLN A 389 17.66 3.24 -2.97
N ILE A 390 16.42 3.70 -3.07
CA ILE A 390 15.25 2.84 -3.27
C ILE A 390 14.63 3.19 -4.62
N PHE A 391 14.65 2.20 -5.52
CA PHE A 391 14.04 2.29 -6.84
C PHE A 391 12.60 1.80 -6.73
N ILE A 392 11.63 2.72 -6.83
CA ILE A 392 10.20 2.40 -6.73
C ILE A 392 9.62 2.24 -8.14
N PRO A 393 9.02 1.06 -8.48
CA PRO A 393 8.49 0.83 -9.81
C PRO A 393 7.34 1.77 -10.11
N ILE A 394 7.39 2.38 -11.31
CA ILE A 394 6.30 3.12 -11.92
C ILE A 394 5.68 2.30 -13.04
N ASN A 395 4.36 2.40 -13.19
CA ASN A 395 3.58 1.64 -14.18
C ASN A 395 3.77 2.16 -15.61
#